data_35993633d88c265a36fa7ae75ed9ec9b
#
_entry.id   35993633d88c265a36fa7ae75ed9ec9b
#
_cell.length_a   1.000
_cell.length_b   1.000
_cell.length_c   1.000
_cell.angle_alpha   90.00
_cell.angle_beta   90.00
_cell.angle_gamma   90.00
#
_symmetry.space_group_name_H-M   'P 1'
#
loop_
_entity.id
_entity.type
_entity.pdbx_description
1 polymer ?
#
loop_
_entity_poly.entity_id
_entity_poly.type
_entity_poly.pdbx_seq_one_letter_code
_entity_poly.pdbx_strand_id
1 'polypeptide(L)'
;MGEVDGVTIIDDYGHHPVEIAAVLKAARQATNGRVIAVHQPHRFTRLSHHFDEFCACFNDADVVGISEVFSAGEQPIEGASHADLVAGLIRHGHRHARIVDSEDDLERLVREQAKEGDIVVCLGAGTISTWANGLPERLKG
;
A
#
# COMPACT_ATOMS: atom_id res chain seq x y z
N MET A 1 -8.26 -9.28 8.81
CA MET A 1 -7.93 -8.16 9.70
C MET A 1 -7.25 -8.69 10.96
N GLY A 2 -6.20 -8.01 11.40
CA GLY A 2 -5.48 -8.41 12.60
C GLY A 2 -5.01 -7.19 13.39
N GLU A 3 -4.59 -7.42 14.62
CA GLU A 3 -4.06 -6.37 15.47
C GLU A 3 -2.84 -6.90 16.23
N VAL A 4 -1.76 -6.12 16.27
CA VAL A 4 -0.55 -6.43 17.01
C VAL A 4 -0.05 -5.16 17.68
N ASP A 5 0.12 -5.20 19.02
CA ASP A 5 0.63 -4.07 19.80
C ASP A 5 -0.11 -2.76 19.56
N GLY A 6 -1.44 -2.85 19.37
CA GLY A 6 -2.27 -1.68 19.13
C GLY A 6 -2.27 -1.19 17.68
N VAL A 7 -1.59 -1.87 16.78
CA VAL A 7 -1.59 -1.57 15.34
C VAL A 7 -2.60 -2.47 14.66
N THR A 8 -3.55 -1.87 13.97
CA THR A 8 -4.57 -2.61 13.21
C THR A 8 -4.06 -2.87 11.80
N ILE A 9 -4.15 -4.12 11.33
CA ILE A 9 -3.73 -4.51 9.99
C ILE A 9 -4.95 -4.93 9.20
N ILE A 10 -5.19 -4.28 8.07
CA ILE A 10 -6.34 -4.53 7.20
C ILE A 10 -5.84 -5.03 5.85
N ASP A 11 -6.47 -6.11 5.37
CA ASP A 11 -6.24 -6.62 4.02
C ASP A 11 -7.48 -6.24 3.20
N ASP A 12 -7.30 -5.40 2.18
CA ASP A 12 -8.40 -4.90 1.36
C ASP A 12 -8.15 -5.23 -0.10
N TYR A 13 -9.17 -5.67 -0.80
CA TYR A 13 -9.11 -6.09 -2.18
C TYR A 13 -9.02 -4.92 -3.17
N GLY A 14 -9.13 -3.67 -2.71
CA GLY A 14 -9.13 -2.47 -3.55
C GLY A 14 -7.91 -2.40 -4.47
N HIS A 15 -8.17 -2.21 -5.75
CA HIS A 15 -7.10 -2.16 -6.76
C HIS A 15 -7.32 -1.05 -7.80
N HIS A 16 -8.39 -0.29 -7.67
CA HIS A 16 -8.68 0.86 -8.52
C HIS A 16 -8.50 2.14 -7.68
N PRO A 17 -8.02 3.26 -8.27
CA PRO A 17 -7.78 4.48 -7.49
C PRO A 17 -8.97 4.96 -6.68
N VAL A 18 -10.19 4.85 -7.22
CA VAL A 18 -11.40 5.27 -6.50
C VAL A 18 -11.61 4.42 -5.25
N GLU A 19 -11.42 3.10 -5.38
CA GLU A 19 -11.56 2.18 -4.25
C GLU A 19 -10.49 2.45 -3.19
N ILE A 20 -9.26 2.67 -3.62
CA ILE A 20 -8.14 2.94 -2.72
C ILE A 20 -8.41 4.22 -1.92
N ALA A 21 -8.80 5.29 -2.60
CA ALA A 21 -9.08 6.56 -1.94
C ALA A 21 -10.19 6.43 -0.91
N ALA A 22 -11.24 5.67 -1.22
CA ALA A 22 -12.37 5.46 -0.31
C ALA A 22 -11.96 4.68 0.95
N VAL A 23 -11.16 3.62 0.77
CA VAL A 23 -10.68 2.79 1.88
C VAL A 23 -9.76 3.61 2.79
N LEU A 24 -8.85 4.39 2.21
CA LEU A 24 -7.92 5.21 2.99
C LEU A 24 -8.64 6.32 3.74
N LYS A 25 -9.66 6.91 3.14
CA LYS A 25 -10.48 7.91 3.81
C LYS A 25 -11.21 7.29 5.02
N ALA A 26 -11.76 6.09 4.85
CA ALA A 26 -12.40 5.39 5.96
C ALA A 26 -11.41 5.07 7.08
N ALA A 27 -10.19 4.62 6.72
CA ALA A 27 -9.15 4.36 7.71
C ALA A 27 -8.76 5.64 8.44
N ARG A 28 -8.64 6.76 7.72
CA ARG A 28 -8.32 8.05 8.30
C ARG A 28 -9.34 8.46 9.36
N GLN A 29 -10.61 8.22 9.09
CA GLN A 29 -11.70 8.54 10.02
C GLN A 29 -11.77 7.59 11.22
N ALA A 30 -11.22 6.39 11.09
CA ALA A 30 -11.29 5.36 12.13
C ALA A 30 -10.19 5.48 13.18
N THR A 31 -9.19 6.32 12.98
CA THR A 31 -8.09 6.43 13.92
C THR A 31 -7.63 7.88 14.09
N ASN A 32 -7.12 8.19 15.28
CA ASN A 32 -6.41 9.44 15.54
C ASN A 32 -4.91 9.28 15.28
N GLY A 33 -4.45 8.07 15.03
CA GLY A 33 -3.08 7.78 14.67
C GLY A 33 -2.80 8.01 13.19
N ARG A 34 -1.79 7.33 12.69
CA ARG A 34 -1.39 7.42 11.28
C ARG A 34 -1.98 6.30 10.46
N VAL A 35 -2.12 6.54 9.16
CA VAL A 35 -2.54 5.52 8.19
C VAL A 35 -1.33 5.17 7.33
N ILE A 36 -0.98 3.90 7.31
CA ILE A 36 0.12 3.38 6.51
C ILE A 36 -0.50 2.50 5.42
N ALA A 37 -0.36 2.91 4.18
CA ALA A 37 -0.89 2.15 3.04
C ALA A 37 0.22 1.38 2.37
N VAL A 38 -0.03 0.10 2.06
CA VAL A 38 0.89 -0.71 1.26
C VAL A 38 0.08 -1.27 0.11
N HIS A 39 0.43 -0.89 -1.09
CA HIS A 39 -0.33 -1.23 -2.29
C HIS A 39 0.49 -2.05 -3.27
N GLN A 40 -0.12 -3.10 -3.80
CA GLN A 40 0.40 -3.83 -4.94
C GLN A 40 -0.46 -3.50 -6.15
N PRO A 41 0.07 -2.77 -7.14
CA PRO A 41 -0.68 -2.53 -8.38
C PRO A 41 -0.97 -3.86 -9.07
N HIS A 42 -2.16 -3.97 -9.64
CA HIS A 42 -2.60 -5.17 -10.34
C HIS A 42 -2.69 -4.87 -11.82
N ARG A 43 -1.80 -5.47 -12.60
CA ARG A 43 -1.64 -5.31 -14.05
C ARG A 43 -0.97 -3.99 -14.44
N PHE A 44 -0.03 -4.09 -15.35
CA PHE A 44 0.68 -2.93 -15.90
C PHE A 44 -0.25 -2.02 -16.70
N THR A 45 -1.21 -2.59 -17.44
CA THR A 45 -2.16 -1.81 -18.23
C THR A 45 -3.02 -0.91 -17.34
N ARG A 46 -3.49 -1.42 -16.21
CA ARG A 46 -4.29 -0.61 -15.29
C ARG A 46 -3.47 0.53 -14.70
N LEU A 47 -2.24 0.23 -14.25
CA LEU A 47 -1.37 1.26 -13.71
C LEU A 47 -1.05 2.31 -14.76
N SER A 48 -0.76 1.90 -16.00
CA SER A 48 -0.45 2.81 -17.09
C SER A 48 -1.63 3.73 -17.42
N HIS A 49 -2.84 3.16 -17.56
CA HIS A 49 -4.03 3.92 -17.93
C HIS A 49 -4.47 4.93 -16.87
N HIS A 50 -4.26 4.61 -15.61
CA HIS A 50 -4.73 5.43 -14.49
C HIS A 50 -3.57 5.98 -13.65
N PHE A 51 -2.41 6.15 -14.28
CA PHE A 51 -1.18 6.49 -13.55
C PHE A 51 -1.34 7.74 -12.69
N ASP A 52 -1.86 8.82 -13.27
CA ASP A 52 -2.03 10.08 -12.53
C ASP A 52 -3.04 9.94 -11.40
N GLU A 53 -4.09 9.17 -11.61
CA GLU A 53 -5.08 8.90 -10.58
C GLU A 53 -4.47 8.09 -9.43
N PHE A 54 -3.61 7.11 -9.74
CA PHE A 54 -2.89 6.37 -8.71
C PHE A 54 -1.96 7.30 -7.92
N CYS A 55 -1.31 8.24 -8.58
CA CYS A 55 -0.45 9.20 -7.90
C CYS A 55 -1.21 10.12 -6.94
N ALA A 56 -2.52 10.26 -7.11
CA ALA A 56 -3.35 11.16 -6.31
C ALA A 56 -4.24 10.45 -5.29
N CYS A 57 -4.35 9.12 -5.32
CA CYS A 57 -5.34 8.41 -4.48
C CYS A 57 -4.85 8.09 -3.07
N PHE A 58 -3.60 8.37 -2.75
CA PHE A 58 -3.01 8.02 -1.45
C PHE A 58 -2.89 9.21 -0.49
N ASN A 59 -3.61 10.29 -0.75
CA ASN A 59 -3.48 11.51 0.05
C ASN A 59 -3.84 11.33 1.52
N ASP A 60 -4.74 10.41 1.83
CA ASP A 60 -5.14 10.14 3.22
C ASP A 60 -4.20 9.20 3.96
N ALA A 61 -3.17 8.68 3.29
CA ALA A 61 -2.15 7.85 3.93
C ALA A 61 -0.94 8.70 4.30
N ASP A 62 -0.44 8.53 5.51
CA ASP A 62 0.76 9.23 5.99
C ASP A 62 2.03 8.62 5.41
N VAL A 63 2.02 7.31 5.21
CA VAL A 63 3.14 6.56 4.63
C VAL A 63 2.59 5.63 3.57
N VAL A 64 3.27 5.54 2.43
CA VAL A 64 2.87 4.66 1.33
C VAL A 64 4.03 3.75 0.93
N GLY A 65 3.80 2.46 0.93
CA GLY A 65 4.71 1.48 0.34
C GLY A 65 4.08 0.89 -0.90
N ILE A 66 4.86 0.77 -1.97
CA ILE A 66 4.37 0.20 -3.23
C ILE A 66 5.20 -1.04 -3.56
N SER A 67 4.52 -2.16 -3.74
CA SER A 67 5.18 -3.41 -4.11
C SER A 67 5.18 -3.60 -5.63
N GLU A 68 5.98 -4.55 -6.08
CA GLU A 68 6.07 -4.88 -7.50
C GLU A 68 4.70 -5.18 -8.09
N VAL A 69 4.44 -4.70 -9.31
CA VAL A 69 3.17 -4.92 -10.00
C VAL A 69 2.88 -6.41 -10.14
N PHE A 70 1.66 -6.82 -9.79
CA PHE A 70 1.18 -8.17 -10.06
C PHE A 70 0.80 -8.22 -11.53
N SER A 71 1.62 -8.89 -12.34
CA SER A 71 1.52 -8.82 -13.81
C SER A 71 0.26 -9.47 -14.38
N ALA A 72 -0.24 -10.54 -13.75
CA ALA A 72 -1.37 -11.32 -14.23
C ALA A 72 -1.16 -11.78 -15.69
N GLY A 73 0.09 -12.11 -16.04
CA GLY A 73 0.44 -12.57 -17.38
C GLY A 73 0.79 -11.49 -18.38
N GLU A 74 0.71 -10.22 -17.99
CA GLU A 74 1.08 -9.13 -18.88
C GLU A 74 2.59 -8.92 -18.92
N GLN A 75 3.06 -8.34 -20.03
CA GLN A 75 4.43 -7.88 -20.14
C GLN A 75 4.58 -6.51 -19.46
N PRO A 76 5.77 -6.22 -18.89
CA PRO A 76 6.01 -4.89 -18.33
C PRO A 76 5.80 -3.79 -19.36
N ILE A 77 5.28 -2.64 -18.89
CA ILE A 77 5.08 -1.45 -19.71
C ILE A 77 6.03 -0.38 -19.19
N GLU A 78 6.82 0.21 -20.08
CA GLU A 78 7.73 1.30 -19.71
C GLU A 78 6.95 2.46 -19.10
N GLY A 79 7.42 2.98 -17.97
CA GLY A 79 6.76 4.06 -17.24
C GLY A 79 5.67 3.61 -16.28
N ALA A 80 5.39 2.29 -16.20
CA ALA A 80 4.34 1.73 -15.35
C ALA A 80 4.89 0.70 -14.36
N SER A 81 6.08 0.90 -13.82
CA SER A 81 6.61 0.07 -12.75
C SER A 81 6.21 0.62 -11.38
N HIS A 82 6.42 -0.19 -10.35
CA HIS A 82 6.18 0.29 -8.98
C HIS A 82 7.15 1.43 -8.61
N ALA A 83 8.38 1.40 -9.12
CA ALA A 83 9.32 2.49 -8.91
C ALA A 83 8.83 3.78 -9.57
N ASP A 84 8.22 3.68 -10.76
CA ASP A 84 7.63 4.83 -11.43
C ASP A 84 6.49 5.42 -10.61
N LEU A 85 5.68 4.57 -10.00
CA LEU A 85 4.57 5.03 -9.16
C LEU A 85 5.10 5.75 -7.91
N VAL A 86 6.11 5.20 -7.25
CA VAL A 86 6.73 5.88 -6.09
C VAL A 86 7.24 7.25 -6.49
N ALA A 87 7.96 7.35 -7.61
CA ALA A 87 8.45 8.63 -8.12
C ALA A 87 7.29 9.59 -8.43
N GLY A 88 6.21 9.07 -9.01
CA GLY A 88 5.01 9.84 -9.31
C GLY A 88 4.32 10.38 -8.06
N LEU A 89 4.23 9.57 -7.01
CA LEU A 89 3.67 9.99 -5.73
C LEU A 89 4.48 11.15 -5.13
N ILE A 90 5.78 11.05 -5.18
CA ILE A 90 6.67 12.10 -4.66
C ILE A 90 6.49 13.38 -5.47
N ARG A 91 6.43 13.29 -6.81
CA ARG A 91 6.20 14.45 -7.67
C ARG A 91 4.85 15.12 -7.39
N HIS A 92 3.84 14.34 -6.99
CA HIS A 92 2.52 14.87 -6.64
C HIS A 92 2.43 15.37 -5.20
N GLY A 93 3.56 15.41 -4.51
CA GLY A 93 3.64 16.01 -3.19
C GLY A 93 3.52 15.07 -2.01
N HIS A 94 3.46 13.76 -2.24
CA HIS A 94 3.41 12.82 -1.12
C HIS A 94 4.76 12.81 -0.40
N ARG A 95 4.74 12.97 0.92
CA ARG A 95 5.96 13.15 1.71
C ARG A 95 6.70 11.86 2.00
N HIS A 96 6.01 10.71 1.98
CA HIS A 96 6.63 9.49 2.44
C HIS A 96 6.12 8.31 1.60
N ALA A 97 6.73 8.12 0.44
CA ALA A 97 6.45 6.99 -0.43
C ALA A 97 7.74 6.22 -0.66
N ARG A 98 7.68 4.88 -0.60
CA ARG A 98 8.86 4.04 -0.81
C ARG A 98 8.49 2.69 -1.40
N ILE A 99 9.49 1.99 -1.93
CA ILE A 99 9.33 0.68 -2.53
C ILE A 99 9.33 -0.40 -1.44
N VAL A 100 8.43 -1.39 -1.60
CA VAL A 100 8.35 -2.56 -0.74
C VAL A 100 8.46 -3.79 -1.66
N ASP A 101 9.65 -4.36 -1.79
CA ASP A 101 9.91 -5.43 -2.76
C ASP A 101 9.69 -6.84 -2.21
N SER A 102 9.56 -6.98 -0.91
CA SER A 102 9.46 -8.30 -0.29
C SER A 102 8.61 -8.25 0.97
N GLU A 103 8.25 -9.41 1.46
CA GLU A 103 7.57 -9.54 2.74
C GLU A 103 8.44 -9.01 3.89
N ASP A 104 9.75 -9.19 3.80
CA ASP A 104 10.68 -8.64 4.79
C ASP A 104 10.67 -7.12 4.76
N ASP A 105 10.58 -6.52 3.58
CA ASP A 105 10.48 -5.07 3.44
C ASP A 105 9.18 -4.54 4.05
N LEU A 106 8.09 -5.27 3.87
CA LEU A 106 6.81 -4.91 4.50
C LEU A 106 6.91 -4.94 6.02
N GLU A 107 7.47 -6.00 6.55
CA GLU A 107 7.68 -6.12 8.00
C GLU A 107 8.53 -4.97 8.53
N ARG A 108 9.62 -4.66 7.82
CA ARG A 108 10.52 -3.57 8.20
C ARG A 108 9.80 -2.23 8.19
N LEU A 109 9.03 -1.97 7.15
CA LEU A 109 8.25 -0.72 7.05
C LEU A 109 7.32 -0.57 8.24
N VAL A 110 6.58 -1.62 8.57
CA VAL A 110 5.61 -1.57 9.68
C VAL A 110 6.33 -1.39 11.02
N ARG A 111 7.42 -2.12 11.26
CA ARG A 111 8.18 -2.00 12.50
C ARG A 111 8.78 -0.60 12.68
N GLU A 112 9.22 0.03 11.59
CA GLU A 112 9.80 1.37 11.64
C GLU A 112 8.76 2.47 11.82
N GLN A 113 7.59 2.33 11.18
CA GLN A 113 6.65 3.42 11.03
C GLN A 113 5.40 3.31 11.90
N ALA A 114 4.94 2.10 12.19
CA ALA A 114 3.67 1.92 12.88
C ALA A 114 3.83 1.98 14.40
N LYS A 115 2.88 2.65 15.04
CA LYS A 115 2.82 2.78 16.51
C LYS A 115 1.41 2.44 16.96
N GLU A 116 1.23 2.27 18.27
CA GLU A 116 -0.08 2.03 18.84
C GLU A 116 -1.08 3.06 18.35
N GLY A 117 -2.22 2.62 17.89
CA GLY A 117 -3.27 3.45 17.33
C GLY A 117 -3.22 3.60 15.81
N ASP A 118 -2.14 3.19 15.17
CA ASP A 118 -2.01 3.30 13.72
C ASP A 118 -2.75 2.18 13.01
N ILE A 119 -3.12 2.43 11.74
CA ILE A 119 -3.75 1.45 10.87
C ILE A 119 -2.85 1.21 9.67
N VAL A 120 -2.55 -0.07 9.41
CA VAL A 120 -1.84 -0.50 8.20
C VAL A 120 -2.88 -1.10 7.27
N VAL A 121 -3.01 -0.53 6.07
CA VAL A 121 -3.96 -1.01 5.06
C VAL A 121 -3.16 -1.59 3.91
N CYS A 122 -3.30 -2.89 3.68
CA CYS A 122 -2.67 -3.58 2.55
C CYS A 122 -3.72 -3.70 1.44
N LEU A 123 -3.43 -3.12 0.29
CA LEU A 123 -4.38 -2.96 -0.80
C LEU A 123 -3.92 -3.71 -2.04
N GLY A 124 -4.74 -4.59 -2.54
CA GLY A 124 -4.45 -5.33 -3.75
C GLY A 124 -5.11 -6.69 -3.80
N ALA A 125 -4.98 -7.35 -4.93
CA ALA A 125 -5.66 -8.61 -5.21
C ALA A 125 -4.69 -9.77 -5.48
N GLY A 126 -3.42 -9.62 -5.14
CA GLY A 126 -2.40 -10.63 -5.43
C GLY A 126 -1.54 -10.97 -4.23
N THR A 127 -0.24 -10.96 -4.41
CA THR A 127 0.76 -11.35 -3.41
C THR A 127 0.61 -10.57 -2.11
N ILE A 128 0.22 -9.29 -2.20
CA ILE A 128 0.08 -8.43 -1.03
C ILE A 128 -0.93 -8.99 -0.01
N SER A 129 -1.98 -9.65 -0.48
CA SER A 129 -2.97 -10.25 0.42
C SER A 129 -2.35 -11.36 1.27
N THR A 130 -1.50 -12.18 0.66
CA THR A 130 -0.78 -13.24 1.38
C THR A 130 0.16 -12.64 2.43
N TRP A 131 0.87 -11.58 2.07
CA TRP A 131 1.77 -10.89 3.02
C TRP A 131 0.98 -10.26 4.17
N ALA A 132 -0.15 -9.64 3.86
CA ALA A 132 -0.99 -9.02 4.90
C ALA A 132 -1.50 -10.05 5.90
N ASN A 133 -1.91 -11.21 5.41
CA ASN A 133 -2.41 -12.28 6.29
C ASN A 133 -1.32 -12.88 7.18
N GLY A 134 -0.07 -12.88 6.72
CA GLY A 134 1.06 -13.39 7.51
C GLY A 134 1.71 -12.35 8.41
N LEU A 135 1.41 -11.08 8.22
CA LEU A 135 2.10 -9.99 8.91
C LEU A 135 1.91 -10.01 10.44
N PRO A 136 0.71 -10.25 10.99
CA PRO A 136 0.56 -10.27 12.45
C PRO A 136 1.51 -11.24 13.14
N GLU A 137 1.68 -12.45 12.60
CA GLU A 137 2.58 -13.44 13.18
C GLU A 137 4.05 -13.01 13.11
N ARG A 138 4.44 -12.38 12.01
CA ARG A 138 5.80 -11.87 11.83
C ARG A 138 6.10 -10.75 12.84
N LEU A 139 5.14 -9.90 13.10
CA LEU A 139 5.31 -8.77 14.03
C LEU A 139 5.39 -9.20 15.49
N LYS A 140 4.84 -10.36 15.83
CA LYS A 140 4.92 -10.91 17.18
C LYS A 140 6.31 -11.43 17.53
N GLY A 141 7.10 -11.78 16.54
CA GLY A 141 8.42 -12.37 16.71
C GLY A 141 9.57 -11.41 16.99
#